data_435f16651bf3cd0c3ede36d734866611
#
_entry.id   435f16651bf3cd0c3ede36d734866611
#
_cell.length_a   1.000
_cell.length_b   1.000
_cell.length_c   1.000
_cell.angle_alpha   90.00
_cell.angle_beta   90.00
_cell.angle_gamma   90.00
#
_symmetry.space_group_name_H-M   'P 1'
#
loop_
_entity.id
_entity.type
_entity.pdbx_description
1 polymer ?
#
loop_
_entity_poly.entity_id
_entity_poly.type
_entity_poly.pdbx_seq_one_letter_code
_entity_poly.pdbx_strand_id
1 'polypeptide(L)'
;TLFRSYPEAGQAIWKAIFEAGAPEGIKPIGLGARDTLRLEMGFCLYGNDLSDTTSPLEAGLGWITKFVEGKNFTSRALLEKQKAEGLKRKLIAFEMVDRGIPRHGYELVNADGEKIGEVTSGTMSPMRKIGIGMGYVQTAYTALGTEIFIDVRGRKLKAVVVKAPFRK
;
A
#
# COMPACT_ATOMS: atom_id res chain seq x y z
N THR A 1 1.29 -9.83 16.24
CA THR A 1 1.07 -9.25 17.59
C THR A 1 2.12 -8.20 17.84
N LEU A 2 1.71 -6.99 18.21
CA LEU A 2 2.61 -5.90 18.54
C LEU A 2 2.89 -5.95 20.04
N PHE A 3 4.08 -6.37 20.42
CA PHE A 3 4.49 -6.32 21.82
C PHE A 3 5.05 -4.92 22.13
N ARG A 4 4.56 -4.34 23.21
CA ARG A 4 5.14 -3.12 23.80
C ARG A 4 5.87 -3.51 25.07
N SER A 5 7.12 -3.11 25.18
CA SER A 5 7.94 -3.31 26.37
C SER A 5 8.71 -2.06 26.69
N TYR A 6 9.22 -1.95 27.90
CA TYR A 6 10.21 -0.94 28.24
C TYR A 6 11.50 -1.23 27.46
N PRO A 7 12.23 -0.20 26.99
CA PRO A 7 13.46 -0.39 26.21
C PRO A 7 14.48 -1.29 26.89
N GLU A 8 14.61 -1.19 28.21
CA GLU A 8 15.56 -1.94 29.02
C GLU A 8 15.26 -3.46 29.02
N ALA A 9 13.98 -3.83 28.90
CA ALA A 9 13.55 -5.22 28.86
C ALA A 9 13.63 -5.85 27.46
N GLY A 10 13.80 -5.04 26.42
CA GLY A 10 13.69 -5.48 25.04
C GLY A 10 14.62 -6.63 24.66
N GLN A 11 15.89 -6.54 25.07
CA GLN A 11 16.87 -7.61 24.78
C GLN A 11 16.56 -8.91 25.50
N ALA A 12 16.17 -8.82 26.78
CA ALA A 12 15.82 -10.01 27.56
C ALA A 12 14.57 -10.70 27.01
N ILE A 13 13.55 -9.94 26.63
CA ILE A 13 12.33 -10.46 26.00
C ILE A 13 12.65 -11.10 24.66
N TRP A 14 13.45 -10.46 23.82
CA TRP A 14 13.89 -11.01 22.54
C TRP A 14 14.57 -12.36 22.72
N LYS A 15 15.54 -12.45 23.63
CA LYS A 15 16.25 -13.69 23.92
C LYS A 15 15.31 -14.79 24.40
N ALA A 16 14.44 -14.49 25.36
CA ALA A 16 13.47 -15.45 25.89
C ALA A 16 12.51 -15.98 24.81
N ILE A 17 12.04 -15.10 23.89
CA ILE A 17 11.20 -15.53 22.77
C ILE A 17 11.93 -16.50 21.85
N PHE A 18 13.20 -16.23 21.51
CA PHE A 18 13.98 -17.11 20.64
C PHE A 18 14.36 -18.43 21.32
N GLU A 19 14.65 -18.41 22.61
CA GLU A 19 14.89 -19.64 23.40
C GLU A 19 13.63 -20.51 23.46
N ALA A 20 12.50 -19.92 23.78
CA ALA A 20 11.22 -20.64 23.83
C ALA A 20 10.76 -21.14 22.46
N GLY A 21 11.01 -20.39 21.39
CA GLY A 21 10.60 -20.71 20.04
C GLY A 21 11.57 -21.62 19.26
N ALA A 22 12.75 -21.90 19.81
CA ALA A 22 13.76 -22.71 19.13
C ALA A 22 13.24 -24.10 18.70
N PRO A 23 12.50 -24.85 19.54
CA PRO A 23 11.94 -26.15 19.16
C PRO A 23 10.93 -26.04 18.00
N GLU A 24 10.25 -24.90 17.87
CA GLU A 24 9.26 -24.61 16.82
C GLU A 24 9.91 -24.00 15.55
N GLY A 25 11.22 -23.88 15.51
CA GLY A 25 11.97 -23.36 14.36
C GLY A 25 11.76 -21.86 14.12
N ILE A 26 11.55 -21.05 15.18
CA ILE A 26 11.44 -19.59 15.09
C ILE A 26 12.65 -19.00 14.36
N LYS A 27 12.38 -18.02 13.49
CA LYS A 27 13.43 -17.30 12.75
C LYS A 27 13.28 -15.80 12.92
N PRO A 28 14.38 -15.05 12.97
CA PRO A 28 14.32 -13.59 12.96
C PRO A 28 13.83 -13.08 11.60
N ILE A 29 12.82 -12.22 11.60
CA ILE A 29 12.24 -11.63 10.40
C ILE A 29 12.36 -10.11 10.50
N GLY A 30 13.04 -9.50 9.54
CA GLY A 30 13.27 -8.07 9.50
C GLY A 30 12.08 -7.27 8.94
N LEU A 31 12.16 -5.94 9.08
CA LEU A 31 11.12 -5.01 8.60
C LEU A 31 10.90 -5.10 7.08
N GLY A 32 11.92 -5.38 6.29
CA GLY A 32 11.80 -5.56 4.85
C GLY A 32 10.89 -6.73 4.47
N ALA A 33 10.95 -7.84 5.22
CA ALA A 33 10.04 -8.98 5.01
C ALA A 33 8.60 -8.60 5.37
N ARG A 34 8.39 -7.88 6.47
CA ARG A 34 7.06 -7.37 6.85
C ARG A 34 6.48 -6.46 5.77
N ASP A 35 7.28 -5.54 5.23
CA ASP A 35 6.84 -4.62 4.18
C ASP A 35 6.47 -5.36 2.88
N THR A 36 7.27 -6.34 2.48
CA THR A 36 6.97 -7.19 1.33
C THR A 36 5.68 -7.99 1.51
N LEU A 37 5.52 -8.64 2.67
CA LEU A 37 4.35 -9.46 2.97
C LEU A 37 3.05 -8.64 2.99
N ARG A 38 3.06 -7.47 3.64
CA ARG A 38 1.87 -6.61 3.68
C ARG A 38 1.50 -6.10 2.28
N LEU A 39 2.52 -5.74 1.46
CA LEU A 39 2.29 -5.23 0.11
C LEU A 39 1.74 -6.33 -0.81
N GLU A 40 2.26 -7.55 -0.75
CA GLU A 40 1.71 -8.68 -1.50
C GLU A 40 0.23 -8.95 -1.18
N MET A 41 -0.19 -8.66 0.06
CA MET A 41 -1.58 -8.74 0.48
C MET A 41 -2.40 -7.47 0.18
N GLY A 42 -1.77 -6.42 -0.35
CA GLY A 42 -2.43 -5.14 -0.63
C GLY A 42 -2.80 -4.35 0.63
N PHE A 43 -2.10 -4.58 1.74
CA PHE A 43 -2.34 -3.86 2.99
C PHE A 43 -1.59 -2.53 3.00
N CYS A 44 -2.33 -1.47 3.31
CA CYS A 44 -1.77 -0.13 3.44
C CYS A 44 -0.78 -0.03 4.61
N LEU A 45 0.24 0.79 4.45
CA LEU A 45 1.18 1.19 5.48
C LEU A 45 0.96 2.67 5.81
N TYR A 46 0.70 3.00 7.09
CA TYR A 46 0.64 4.39 7.53
C TYR A 46 2.02 5.04 7.41
N GLY A 47 2.03 6.26 6.91
CA GLY A 47 3.25 6.98 6.56
C GLY A 47 3.65 6.84 5.09
N ASN A 48 3.15 5.80 4.40
CA ASN A 48 3.36 5.59 2.96
C ASN A 48 2.04 5.73 2.19
N ASP A 49 1.14 4.76 2.38
CA ASP A 49 -0.13 4.69 1.64
C ASP A 49 -1.24 5.48 2.32
N LEU A 50 -1.13 5.71 3.61
CA LEU A 50 -2.05 6.47 4.44
C LEU A 50 -1.32 7.57 5.18
N SER A 51 -1.96 8.74 5.31
CA SER A 51 -1.47 9.89 6.05
C SER A 51 -2.63 10.68 6.63
N ASP A 52 -2.35 11.75 7.35
CA ASP A 52 -3.35 12.67 7.91
C ASP A 52 -4.19 13.36 6.82
N THR A 53 -3.69 13.41 5.59
CA THR A 53 -4.33 14.06 4.44
C THR A 53 -5.01 13.09 3.49
N THR A 54 -5.01 11.78 3.79
CA THR A 54 -5.65 10.74 2.98
C THR A 54 -6.98 10.31 3.59
N SER A 55 -8.05 10.35 2.81
CA SER A 55 -9.33 9.85 3.28
C SER A 55 -9.42 8.32 3.15
N PRO A 56 -10.19 7.64 4.02
CA PRO A 56 -10.41 6.21 3.89
C PRO A 56 -11.11 5.84 2.57
N LEU A 57 -11.87 6.75 1.97
CA LEU A 57 -12.54 6.52 0.69
C LEU A 57 -11.52 6.49 -0.45
N GLU A 58 -10.57 7.43 -0.46
CA GLU A 58 -9.47 7.45 -1.45
C GLU A 58 -8.58 6.21 -1.33
N ALA A 59 -8.34 5.75 -0.10
CA ALA A 59 -7.52 4.57 0.19
C ALA A 59 -8.21 3.22 -0.08
N GLY A 60 -9.44 3.22 -0.63
CA GLY A 60 -10.18 2.00 -0.88
C GLY A 60 -10.77 1.34 0.37
N LEU A 61 -10.76 2.02 1.50
CA LEU A 61 -11.25 1.56 2.81
C LEU A 61 -12.72 1.94 3.07
N GLY A 62 -13.46 2.33 2.04
CA GLY A 62 -14.88 2.68 2.14
C GLY A 62 -15.75 1.55 2.71
N TRP A 63 -15.35 0.30 2.53
CA TRP A 63 -16.07 -0.87 3.05
C TRP A 63 -16.11 -0.94 4.58
N ILE A 64 -15.12 -0.36 5.29
CA ILE A 64 -15.11 -0.25 6.76
C ILE A 64 -15.68 1.08 7.26
N THR A 65 -15.87 2.07 6.39
CA THR A 65 -16.41 3.38 6.73
C THR A 65 -17.93 3.31 6.67
N LYS A 66 -18.58 3.14 7.82
CA LYS A 66 -20.02 2.87 7.91
C LYS A 66 -20.82 4.15 8.11
N PHE A 67 -21.57 4.56 7.09
CA PHE A 67 -22.50 5.71 7.10
C PHE A 67 -23.93 5.29 7.52
N VAL A 68 -24.05 4.47 8.54
CA VAL A 68 -25.37 4.07 9.04
C VAL A 68 -25.92 5.07 10.02
N GLU A 69 -27.26 5.11 10.16
CA GLU A 69 -27.95 5.99 11.10
C GLU A 69 -27.48 5.76 12.54
N GLY A 70 -27.42 6.81 13.34
CA GLY A 70 -26.98 6.76 14.73
C GLY A 70 -25.49 6.59 14.96
N LYS A 71 -24.68 6.32 13.94
CA LYS A 71 -23.21 6.25 14.06
C LYS A 71 -22.55 7.58 13.72
N ASN A 72 -22.15 8.30 14.74
CA ASN A 72 -21.35 9.52 14.61
C ASN A 72 -19.85 9.19 14.78
N PHE A 73 -19.03 9.70 13.89
CA PHE A 73 -17.57 9.60 13.96
C PHE A 73 -16.92 10.86 13.40
N THR A 74 -15.67 11.10 13.79
CA THR A 74 -14.90 12.25 13.33
C THR A 74 -14.89 12.33 11.81
N SER A 75 -15.12 13.53 11.27
CA SER A 75 -15.12 13.83 9.82
C SER A 75 -16.23 13.14 9.00
N ARG A 76 -17.28 12.59 9.62
CA ARG A 76 -18.38 11.93 8.91
C ARG A 76 -18.95 12.81 7.80
N ALA A 77 -19.34 14.05 8.13
CA ALA A 77 -19.94 14.97 7.15
C ALA A 77 -19.01 15.27 5.96
N LEU A 78 -17.70 15.39 6.21
CA LEU A 78 -16.70 15.59 5.16
C LEU A 78 -16.64 14.37 4.22
N LEU A 79 -16.63 13.18 4.79
CA LEU A 79 -16.56 11.93 4.00
C LEU A 79 -17.86 11.64 3.24
N GLU A 80 -19.04 11.99 3.81
CA GLU A 80 -20.32 11.91 3.10
C GLU A 80 -20.34 12.87 1.89
N LYS A 81 -19.85 14.11 2.07
CA LYS A 81 -19.67 15.04 0.97
C LYS A 81 -18.74 14.51 -0.10
N GLN A 82 -17.56 14.01 0.28
CA GLN A 82 -16.61 13.45 -0.64
C GLN A 82 -17.18 12.25 -1.42
N LYS A 83 -18.00 11.42 -0.76
CA LYS A 83 -18.69 10.30 -1.41
C LYS A 83 -19.74 10.77 -2.42
N ALA A 84 -20.45 11.85 -2.14
CA ALA A 84 -21.47 12.42 -3.03
C ALA A 84 -20.85 13.12 -4.25
N GLU A 85 -19.78 13.88 -4.05
CA GLU A 85 -19.07 14.62 -5.10
C GLU A 85 -18.17 13.73 -5.98
N GLY A 86 -17.86 12.52 -5.49
CA GLY A 86 -16.90 11.60 -6.13
C GLY A 86 -15.45 11.86 -5.69
N LEU A 87 -14.61 10.88 -5.95
CA LEU A 87 -13.19 10.93 -5.60
C LEU A 87 -12.36 11.51 -6.74
N LYS A 88 -11.46 12.42 -6.45
CA LYS A 88 -10.52 12.96 -7.46
C LYS A 88 -9.38 11.98 -7.76
N ARG A 89 -8.97 11.22 -6.74
CA ARG A 89 -7.89 10.21 -6.84
C ARG A 89 -8.27 8.96 -6.04
N LYS A 90 -7.61 7.86 -6.35
CA LYS A 90 -7.81 6.58 -5.64
C LYS A 90 -6.51 5.81 -5.53
N LEU A 91 -6.35 5.10 -4.42
CA LEU A 91 -5.27 4.12 -4.28
C LEU A 91 -5.56 2.92 -5.17
N ILE A 92 -4.59 2.59 -6.00
CA ILE A 92 -4.61 1.40 -6.86
C ILE A 92 -3.47 0.46 -6.50
N ALA A 93 -3.60 -0.80 -6.88
CA ALA A 93 -2.51 -1.76 -6.95
C ALA A 93 -2.10 -1.94 -8.42
N PHE A 94 -0.81 -2.13 -8.69
CA PHE A 94 -0.31 -2.34 -10.04
C PHE A 94 0.87 -3.32 -10.06
N GLU A 95 1.04 -3.98 -11.20
CA GLU A 95 2.16 -4.88 -11.50
C GLU A 95 3.00 -4.28 -12.62
N MET A 96 4.31 -4.39 -12.48
CA MET A 96 5.22 -3.99 -13.56
C MET A 96 5.12 -4.96 -14.73
N VAL A 97 5.00 -4.43 -15.93
CA VAL A 97 5.16 -5.16 -17.19
C VAL A 97 6.62 -5.14 -17.61
N ASP A 98 7.23 -3.96 -17.57
CA ASP A 98 8.65 -3.81 -17.82
C ASP A 98 9.47 -4.19 -16.59
N ARG A 99 10.70 -4.62 -16.81
CA ARG A 99 11.62 -4.95 -15.73
C ARG A 99 12.00 -3.70 -14.93
N GLY A 100 11.53 -3.63 -13.69
CA GLY A 100 11.80 -2.53 -12.78
C GLY A 100 11.20 -2.77 -11.40
N ILE A 101 11.64 -1.98 -10.43
CA ILE A 101 11.13 -2.01 -9.06
C ILE A 101 10.57 -0.63 -8.76
N PRO A 102 9.25 -0.50 -8.57
CA PRO A 102 8.65 0.77 -8.19
C PRO A 102 9.10 1.14 -6.77
N ARG A 103 9.25 2.44 -6.50
CA ARG A 103 9.65 2.96 -5.20
C ARG A 103 8.75 4.11 -4.80
N HIS A 104 8.60 4.29 -3.49
CA HIS A 104 7.89 5.44 -2.92
C HIS A 104 8.40 6.75 -3.53
N GLY A 105 7.49 7.65 -3.90
CA GLY A 105 7.78 8.95 -4.49
C GLY A 105 8.04 8.94 -6.00
N TYR A 106 8.05 7.78 -6.66
CA TYR A 106 8.11 7.75 -8.13
C TYR A 106 6.80 8.23 -8.73
N GLU A 107 6.90 9.03 -9.79
CA GLU A 107 5.71 9.53 -10.49
C GLU A 107 5.04 8.43 -11.30
N LEU A 108 3.71 8.41 -11.22
CA LEU A 108 2.85 7.66 -12.14
C LEU A 108 2.44 8.60 -13.25
N VAL A 109 2.68 8.18 -14.49
CA VAL A 109 2.41 8.98 -15.67
C VAL A 109 1.57 8.18 -16.68
N ASN A 110 0.87 8.90 -17.57
CA ASN A 110 0.16 8.29 -18.70
C ASN A 110 1.11 8.03 -19.89
N ALA A 111 0.60 7.55 -21.00
CA ALA A 111 1.37 7.27 -22.21
C ALA A 111 2.07 8.53 -22.75
N ASP A 112 1.45 9.69 -22.62
CA ASP A 112 1.98 10.98 -23.08
C ASP A 112 3.07 11.53 -22.15
N GLY A 113 3.18 10.97 -20.93
CA GLY A 113 4.14 11.39 -19.91
C GLY A 113 3.61 12.45 -18.96
N GLU A 114 2.31 12.69 -18.97
CA GLU A 114 1.67 13.57 -18.02
C GLU A 114 1.54 12.88 -16.66
N LYS A 115 1.81 13.59 -15.57
CA LYS A 115 1.67 13.07 -14.21
C LYS A 115 0.21 12.81 -13.88
N ILE A 116 -0.10 11.56 -13.58
CA ILE A 116 -1.44 11.11 -13.16
C ILE A 116 -1.50 10.71 -11.69
N GLY A 117 -0.33 10.59 -11.03
CA GLY A 117 -0.27 10.16 -9.64
C GLY A 117 1.13 9.94 -9.12
N GLU A 118 1.21 9.17 -8.02
CA GLU A 118 2.48 8.87 -7.35
C GLU A 118 2.45 7.50 -6.70
N VAL A 119 3.59 6.80 -6.73
CA VAL A 119 3.81 5.52 -6.05
C VAL A 119 3.96 5.75 -4.55
N THR A 120 3.14 5.11 -3.75
CA THR A 120 3.23 5.16 -2.28
C THR A 120 4.00 3.99 -1.70
N SER A 121 3.89 2.82 -2.30
CA SER A 121 4.61 1.61 -1.90
C SER A 121 5.01 0.80 -3.11
N GLY A 122 6.20 0.19 -3.06
CA GLY A 122 6.65 -0.67 -4.15
C GLY A 122 7.83 -1.53 -3.77
N THR A 123 7.83 -2.75 -4.29
CA THR A 123 8.89 -3.74 -4.05
C THR A 123 8.97 -4.75 -5.19
N MET A 124 10.04 -5.55 -5.18
CA MET A 124 10.08 -6.81 -5.94
C MET A 124 9.37 -7.89 -5.14
N SER A 125 8.27 -8.44 -5.68
CA SER A 125 7.59 -9.56 -5.03
C SER A 125 8.44 -10.83 -5.12
N PRO A 126 8.83 -11.45 -4.00
CA PRO A 126 9.55 -12.73 -4.02
C PRO A 126 8.71 -13.87 -4.61
N MET A 127 7.39 -13.83 -4.38
CA MET A 127 6.47 -14.86 -4.86
C MET A 127 6.22 -14.74 -6.37
N ARG A 128 6.03 -13.52 -6.87
CA ARG A 128 5.69 -13.24 -8.27
C ARG A 128 6.94 -13.02 -9.14
N LYS A 129 8.08 -12.67 -8.54
CA LYS A 129 9.35 -12.29 -9.20
C LYS A 129 9.20 -11.11 -10.18
N ILE A 130 8.26 -10.25 -9.91
CA ILE A 130 8.00 -9.00 -10.64
C ILE A 130 7.90 -7.84 -9.67
N GLY A 131 8.09 -6.63 -10.17
CA GLY A 131 7.81 -5.41 -9.40
C GLY A 131 6.31 -5.26 -9.17
N ILE A 132 5.92 -5.00 -7.94
CA ILE A 132 4.53 -4.69 -7.55
C ILE A 132 4.50 -3.39 -6.77
N GLY A 133 3.40 -2.69 -6.81
CA GLY A 133 3.26 -1.44 -6.06
C GLY A 133 1.83 -1.02 -5.83
N MET A 134 1.71 -0.02 -4.96
CA MET A 134 0.48 0.75 -4.75
C MET A 134 0.78 2.22 -4.95
N GLY A 135 -0.23 2.98 -5.36
CA GLY A 135 -0.09 4.40 -5.57
C GLY A 135 -1.43 5.08 -5.78
N TYR A 136 -1.47 6.39 -5.55
CA TYR A 136 -2.64 7.19 -5.85
C TYR A 136 -2.58 7.67 -7.30
N VAL A 137 -3.67 7.46 -8.02
CA VAL A 137 -3.86 7.98 -9.38
C VAL A 137 -5.19 8.74 -9.48
N GLN A 138 -5.29 9.64 -10.45
CA GLN A 138 -6.55 10.26 -10.84
C GLN A 138 -7.60 9.17 -11.15
N THR A 139 -8.85 9.42 -10.80
CA THR A 139 -9.92 8.41 -10.89
C THR A 139 -10.10 7.83 -12.29
N ALA A 140 -9.79 8.59 -13.33
CA ALA A 140 -9.85 8.13 -14.72
C ALA A 140 -8.93 6.92 -15.03
N TYR A 141 -7.87 6.72 -14.23
CA TYR A 141 -6.86 5.66 -14.44
C TYR A 141 -6.98 4.49 -13.46
N THR A 142 -8.13 4.34 -12.79
CA THR A 142 -8.30 3.32 -11.73
C THR A 142 -8.88 1.99 -12.20
N ALA A 143 -9.31 1.89 -13.45
CA ALA A 143 -9.91 0.67 -13.99
C ALA A 143 -8.87 -0.47 -14.05
N LEU A 144 -9.31 -1.69 -13.73
CA LEU A 144 -8.45 -2.88 -13.85
C LEU A 144 -8.01 -3.06 -15.30
N GLY A 145 -6.74 -3.38 -15.50
CA GLY A 145 -6.15 -3.55 -16.84
C GLY A 145 -5.68 -2.24 -17.48
N THR A 146 -5.92 -1.07 -16.84
CA THR A 146 -5.40 0.20 -17.35
C THR A 146 -3.88 0.19 -17.37
N GLU A 147 -3.30 0.55 -18.51
CA GLU A 147 -1.86 0.75 -18.64
C GLU A 147 -1.46 2.10 -18.04
N ILE A 148 -0.47 2.06 -17.18
CA ILE A 148 0.16 3.22 -16.56
C ILE A 148 1.68 3.08 -16.69
N PHE A 149 2.39 4.16 -16.47
CA PHE A 149 3.85 4.13 -16.51
C PHE A 149 4.43 4.73 -15.23
N ILE A 150 5.54 4.15 -14.77
CA ILE A 150 6.31 4.67 -13.66
C ILE A 150 7.52 5.42 -14.23
N ASP A 151 7.68 6.69 -13.87
CA ASP A 151 8.91 7.41 -14.19
C ASP A 151 10.02 6.99 -13.25
N VAL A 152 11.01 6.30 -13.80
CA VAL A 152 12.20 5.89 -13.08
C VAL A 152 13.39 6.64 -13.66
N ARG A 153 13.72 7.79 -13.10
CA ARG A 153 14.85 8.63 -13.55
C ARG A 153 14.76 9.02 -15.03
N GLY A 154 13.59 9.47 -15.47
CA GLY A 154 13.34 9.87 -16.86
C GLY A 154 13.04 8.72 -17.82
N ARG A 155 12.93 7.47 -17.31
CA ARG A 155 12.53 6.32 -18.12
C ARG A 155 11.12 5.87 -17.72
N LYS A 156 10.21 5.85 -18.68
CA LYS A 156 8.85 5.37 -18.49
C LYS A 156 8.84 3.84 -18.55
N LEU A 157 8.59 3.20 -17.42
CA LEU A 157 8.44 1.76 -17.32
C LEU A 157 6.96 1.40 -17.23
N LYS A 158 6.51 0.54 -18.11
CA LYS A 158 5.11 0.12 -18.22
C LYS A 158 4.69 -0.73 -17.01
N ALA A 159 3.51 -0.45 -16.52
CA ALA A 159 2.82 -1.23 -15.51
C ALA A 159 1.33 -1.34 -15.84
N VAL A 160 0.62 -2.21 -15.18
CA VAL A 160 -0.82 -2.42 -15.36
C VAL A 160 -1.53 -2.42 -14.03
N VAL A 161 -2.69 -1.77 -13.97
CA VAL A 161 -3.54 -1.74 -12.78
C VAL A 161 -4.16 -3.10 -12.55
N VAL A 162 -3.99 -3.64 -11.34
CA VAL A 162 -4.49 -4.96 -10.95
C VAL A 162 -5.31 -4.91 -9.68
N LYS A 163 -6.03 -5.99 -9.39
CA LYS A 163 -6.75 -6.14 -8.13
C LYS A 163 -5.82 -6.73 -7.08
N ALA A 164 -5.72 -6.09 -5.91
CA ALA A 164 -5.10 -6.70 -4.74
C ALA A 164 -6.06 -7.77 -4.13
N PRO A 165 -5.54 -8.80 -3.44
CA PRO A 165 -4.12 -9.08 -3.19
C PRO A 165 -3.39 -9.55 -4.46
N PHE A 166 -2.07 -9.30 -4.52
CA PHE A 166 -1.20 -9.79 -5.60
C PHE A 166 -0.96 -11.30 -5.52
N ARG A 167 -1.13 -11.85 -4.32
CA ARG A 167 -1.08 -13.28 -4.07
C ARG A 167 -2.46 -13.89 -4.29
N LYS A 168 -2.54 -14.88 -5.15
CA LYS A 168 -3.70 -15.77 -5.30
C LYS A 168 -3.54 -16.99 -4.40
#